data_076641dc81ab2172c3066a1076b7a023
#
_entry.id   076641dc81ab2172c3066a1076b7a023
#
_cell.length_a   1.000
_cell.length_b   1.000
_cell.length_c   1.000
_cell.angle_alpha   90.00
_cell.angle_beta   90.00
_cell.angle_gamma   90.00
#
_symmetry.space_group_name_H-M   'P 1'
#
loop_
_entity.id
_entity.type
_entity.pdbx_description
1 polymer ?
#
loop_
_entity_poly.entity_id
_entity_poly.type
_entity_poly.pdbx_seq_one_letter_code
_entity_poly.pdbx_strand_id
1 'polypeptide(L)'
;MESQENSKKSSKSNNKLEKIYSTSLPDGYRFTEFRIGDENNWAYIQYSAGVFKDYQLAIRRIFKEENSLKGNFKNRCVFLENENGERIGTIMIVPSLSEEEGVQEIKYLALLPKYQEKGLGKLLISKAYKMVDDVEGATRINLEAYNDKSIVLFENLGFERL
;
A
#
# COMPACT_ATOMS: atom_id res chain seq x y z
N MET A 1 8.63 -9.85 -13.09
CA MET A 1 9.03 -8.65 -12.36
C MET A 1 9.69 -9.10 -11.07
N GLU A 2 10.97 -8.87 -10.94
CA GLU A 2 11.66 -9.20 -9.71
C GLU A 2 11.46 -8.06 -8.72
N SER A 3 10.90 -8.39 -7.57
CA SER A 3 10.87 -7.49 -6.42
C SER A 3 12.29 -7.32 -5.93
N GLN A 4 12.79 -6.10 -5.94
CA GLN A 4 14.22 -5.92 -5.73
C GLN A 4 14.66 -5.86 -4.29
N GLU A 5 13.84 -5.51 -3.33
CA GLU A 5 14.24 -5.52 -1.91
C GLU A 5 13.04 -5.34 -0.99
N ASN A 6 12.99 -6.12 0.05
CA ASN A 6 12.05 -5.96 1.15
C ASN A 6 12.66 -5.10 2.25
N SER A 7 11.96 -4.10 2.71
CA SER A 7 12.37 -3.33 3.86
C SER A 7 11.51 -3.69 5.07
N LYS A 8 12.14 -4.01 6.18
CA LYS A 8 11.48 -4.40 7.44
C LYS A 8 11.50 -3.28 8.47
N LYS A 9 10.46 -3.25 9.27
CA LYS A 9 10.39 -2.37 10.42
C LYS A 9 9.73 -3.05 11.61
N SER A 10 10.27 -2.81 12.82
CA SER A 10 9.59 -3.16 14.07
C SER A 10 8.49 -2.13 14.39
N SER A 11 7.34 -2.60 14.83
CA SER A 11 6.08 -1.86 14.90
C SER A 11 5.96 -0.79 15.99
N LYS A 12 6.97 -0.53 16.81
CA LYS A 12 6.75 0.19 18.05
C LYS A 12 7.51 1.50 18.24
N SER A 13 7.64 2.34 17.40
CA SER A 13 8.02 3.74 17.56
C SER A 13 8.78 4.28 16.36
N ASN A 14 8.02 4.81 15.47
CA ASN A 14 8.62 5.72 14.54
C ASN A 14 7.86 7.04 14.63
N ASN A 15 8.43 7.99 15.36
CA ASN A 15 7.90 9.33 15.51
C ASN A 15 7.57 10.00 14.15
N LYS A 16 8.25 9.58 13.08
CA LYS A 16 7.96 10.09 11.72
C LYS A 16 6.64 9.59 11.20
N LEU A 17 6.31 8.30 11.41
CA LEU A 17 5.02 7.75 10.98
C LEU A 17 3.87 8.30 11.82
N GLU A 18 4.05 8.44 13.11
CA GLU A 18 3.06 9.09 13.97
C GLU A 18 2.77 10.52 13.54
N LYS A 19 3.82 11.27 13.17
CA LYS A 19 3.66 12.62 12.63
C LYS A 19 2.92 12.64 11.30
N ILE A 20 3.16 11.64 10.44
CA ILE A 20 2.45 11.46 9.17
C ILE A 20 0.99 11.08 9.44
N TYR A 21 0.72 10.26 10.46
CA TYR A 21 -0.63 9.92 10.88
C TYR A 21 -1.47 11.12 11.29
N SER A 22 -0.85 12.09 11.91
CA SER A 22 -1.53 13.31 12.32
C SER A 22 -1.79 14.28 11.16
N THR A 23 -1.17 14.03 10.00
CA THR A 23 -1.34 14.88 8.82
C THR A 23 -2.60 14.48 8.08
N SER A 24 -3.55 15.38 7.98
CA SER A 24 -4.77 15.16 7.21
C SER A 24 -4.47 15.16 5.71
N LEU A 25 -5.33 14.49 4.95
CA LEU A 25 -5.28 14.55 3.49
C LEU A 25 -5.47 16.01 3.02
N PRO A 26 -4.85 16.40 1.89
CA PRO A 26 -5.17 17.67 1.23
C PRO A 26 -6.65 17.76 0.93
N ASP A 27 -7.18 18.99 0.87
CA ASP A 27 -8.58 19.24 0.55
C ASP A 27 -8.97 18.55 -0.77
N GLY A 28 -10.14 17.92 -0.76
CA GLY A 28 -10.68 17.20 -1.90
C GLY A 28 -10.25 15.74 -2.03
N TYR A 29 -9.22 15.31 -1.31
CA TYR A 29 -8.80 13.91 -1.31
C TYR A 29 -9.47 13.13 -0.19
N ARG A 30 -9.74 11.85 -0.47
CA ARG A 30 -10.28 10.93 0.54
C ARG A 30 -9.80 9.50 0.31
N PHE A 31 -9.77 8.70 1.38
CA PHE A 31 -9.60 7.26 1.28
C PHE A 31 -10.95 6.57 1.11
N THR A 32 -10.99 5.56 0.25
CA THR A 32 -12.15 4.69 0.05
C THR A 32 -11.74 3.22 0.11
N GLU A 33 -12.62 2.39 0.62
CA GLU A 33 -12.39 0.95 0.68
C GLU A 33 -12.54 0.32 -0.72
N PHE A 34 -11.80 -0.76 -0.94
CA PHE A 34 -11.99 -1.59 -2.12
C PHE A 34 -13.36 -2.28 -2.04
N ARG A 35 -14.06 -2.29 -3.17
CA ARG A 35 -15.33 -2.99 -3.35
C ARG A 35 -15.25 -3.93 -4.53
N ILE A 36 -16.06 -5.00 -4.52
CA ILE A 36 -16.20 -5.88 -5.69
C ILE A 36 -16.57 -5.04 -6.91
N GLY A 37 -15.84 -5.20 -7.99
CA GLY A 37 -15.97 -4.36 -9.19
C GLY A 37 -14.84 -3.35 -9.35
N ASP A 38 -14.02 -3.16 -8.32
CA ASP A 38 -12.90 -2.20 -8.36
C ASP A 38 -11.60 -2.80 -8.92
N GLU A 39 -11.62 -4.05 -9.33
CA GLU A 39 -10.44 -4.79 -9.81
C GLU A 39 -9.80 -4.08 -11.01
N ASN A 40 -10.60 -3.56 -11.91
CA ASN A 40 -10.11 -2.82 -13.08
C ASN A 40 -9.44 -1.50 -12.68
N ASN A 41 -10.00 -0.78 -11.72
CA ASN A 41 -9.40 0.45 -11.19
C ASN A 41 -8.05 0.17 -10.55
N TRP A 42 -7.98 -0.88 -9.74
CA TRP A 42 -6.75 -1.28 -9.09
C TRP A 42 -5.68 -1.64 -10.12
N ALA A 43 -6.01 -2.49 -11.07
CA ALA A 43 -5.09 -2.93 -12.11
C ALA A 43 -4.61 -1.78 -12.99
N TYR A 44 -5.49 -0.85 -13.32
CA TYR A 44 -5.14 0.33 -14.10
C TYR A 44 -4.12 1.20 -13.36
N ILE A 45 -4.32 1.44 -12.07
CA ILE A 45 -3.37 2.21 -11.26
C ILE A 45 -2.02 1.51 -11.20
N GLN A 46 -2.01 0.19 -10.93
CA GLN A 46 -0.79 -0.60 -10.84
C GLN A 46 0.01 -0.61 -12.16
N TYR A 47 -0.68 -0.82 -13.26
CA TYR A 47 -0.08 -0.81 -14.59
C TYR A 47 0.45 0.58 -14.94
N SER A 48 -0.36 1.60 -14.74
CA SER A 48 0.01 3.00 -15.06
C SER A 48 1.19 3.49 -14.22
N ALA A 49 1.31 3.03 -12.99
CA ALA A 49 2.43 3.34 -12.10
C ALA A 49 3.70 2.53 -12.40
N GLY A 50 3.63 1.55 -13.30
CA GLY A 50 4.76 0.69 -13.64
C GLY A 50 5.04 -0.43 -12.64
N VAL A 51 4.16 -0.69 -11.68
CA VAL A 51 4.31 -1.80 -10.72
C VAL A 51 4.14 -3.14 -11.44
N PHE A 52 3.23 -3.21 -12.39
CA PHE A 52 3.09 -4.34 -13.30
C PHE A 52 3.35 -3.88 -14.73
N LYS A 53 4.16 -4.62 -15.45
CA LYS A 53 4.47 -4.34 -16.87
C LYS A 53 3.34 -4.66 -17.82
N ASP A 54 2.33 -5.39 -17.36
CA ASP A 54 1.21 -5.87 -18.14
C ASP A 54 -0.07 -5.75 -17.32
N TYR A 55 -1.10 -5.14 -17.91
CA TYR A 55 -2.40 -4.96 -17.26
C TYR A 55 -3.04 -6.30 -16.88
N GLN A 56 -2.91 -7.34 -17.72
CA GLN A 56 -3.48 -8.66 -17.44
C GLN A 56 -2.82 -9.33 -16.22
N LEU A 57 -1.53 -9.09 -16.01
CA LEU A 57 -0.84 -9.57 -14.81
C LEU A 57 -1.40 -8.89 -13.56
N ALA A 58 -1.68 -7.60 -13.63
CA ALA A 58 -2.28 -6.87 -12.52
C ALA A 58 -3.69 -7.39 -12.20
N ILE A 59 -4.52 -7.63 -13.21
CA ILE A 59 -5.86 -8.21 -13.05
C ILE A 59 -5.79 -9.58 -12.38
N ARG A 60 -4.92 -10.46 -12.84
CA ARG A 60 -4.74 -11.78 -12.24
C ARG A 60 -4.30 -11.69 -10.78
N ARG A 61 -3.44 -10.74 -10.49
CA ARG A 61 -2.94 -10.55 -9.12
C ARG A 61 -4.03 -10.11 -8.17
N ILE A 62 -4.85 -9.14 -8.53
CA ILE A 62 -5.90 -8.67 -7.63
C ILE A 62 -6.93 -9.77 -7.34
N PHE A 63 -7.33 -10.55 -8.33
CA PHE A 63 -8.23 -11.69 -8.11
C PHE A 63 -7.60 -12.76 -7.20
N LYS A 64 -6.31 -13.01 -7.35
CA LYS A 64 -5.58 -13.93 -6.48
C LYS A 64 -5.57 -13.43 -5.02
N GLU A 65 -5.32 -12.15 -4.80
CA GLU A 65 -5.32 -11.56 -3.47
C GLU A 65 -6.73 -11.61 -2.84
N GLU A 66 -7.77 -11.30 -3.59
CA GLU A 66 -9.15 -11.42 -3.12
C GLU A 66 -9.47 -12.84 -2.67
N ASN A 67 -9.09 -13.84 -3.46
CA ASN A 67 -9.27 -15.25 -3.11
C ASN A 67 -8.51 -15.65 -1.85
N SER A 68 -7.29 -15.15 -1.68
CA SER A 68 -6.45 -15.48 -0.52
C SER A 68 -6.99 -14.87 0.77
N LEU A 69 -7.51 -13.66 0.70
CA LEU A 69 -7.96 -12.90 1.88
C LEU A 69 -9.45 -13.07 2.15
N LYS A 70 -10.19 -13.62 1.20
CA LYS A 70 -11.63 -13.89 1.30
C LYS A 70 -12.40 -12.65 1.79
N GLY A 71 -13.27 -12.79 2.78
CA GLY A 71 -14.10 -11.71 3.29
C GLY A 71 -13.37 -10.55 3.98
N ASN A 72 -12.07 -10.67 4.21
CA ASN A 72 -11.27 -9.64 4.86
C ASN A 72 -10.64 -8.64 3.89
N PHE A 73 -10.83 -8.81 2.59
CA PHE A 73 -10.15 -8.02 1.57
C PHE A 73 -10.46 -6.52 1.67
N LYS A 74 -11.70 -6.15 1.93
CA LYS A 74 -12.13 -4.75 2.02
C LYS A 74 -11.39 -3.93 3.09
N ASN A 75 -10.97 -4.58 4.17
CA ASN A 75 -10.24 -3.95 5.27
C ASN A 75 -8.73 -3.90 5.02
N ARG A 76 -8.27 -4.42 3.89
CA ARG A 76 -6.87 -4.59 3.57
C ARG A 76 -6.43 -3.90 2.30
N CYS A 77 -7.35 -3.29 1.58
CA CYS A 77 -7.06 -2.53 0.37
C CYS A 77 -7.85 -1.24 0.36
N VAL A 78 -7.16 -0.13 0.13
CA VAL A 78 -7.79 1.18 0.02
C VAL A 78 -7.36 1.89 -1.23
N PHE A 79 -8.24 2.76 -1.71
CA PHE A 79 -7.94 3.72 -2.76
C PHE A 79 -7.81 5.12 -2.17
N LEU A 80 -7.01 5.94 -2.82
CA LEU A 80 -7.01 7.38 -2.67
C LEU A 80 -7.79 7.98 -3.84
N GLU A 81 -8.84 8.72 -3.54
CA GLU A 81 -9.64 9.43 -4.53
C GLU A 81 -9.36 10.93 -4.49
N ASN A 82 -9.41 11.56 -5.66
CA ASN A 82 -9.37 13.01 -5.76
C ASN A 82 -10.77 13.62 -5.58
N GLU A 83 -10.87 14.95 -5.70
CA GLU A 83 -12.12 15.70 -5.55
C GLU A 83 -13.21 15.32 -6.58
N ASN A 84 -12.82 14.78 -7.73
CA ASN A 84 -13.71 14.32 -8.78
C ASN A 84 -14.16 12.85 -8.59
N GLY A 85 -13.75 12.21 -7.51
CA GLY A 85 -14.03 10.81 -7.27
C GLY A 85 -13.19 9.83 -8.10
N GLU A 86 -12.14 10.33 -8.74
CA GLU A 86 -11.20 9.47 -9.48
C GLU A 86 -10.26 8.76 -8.51
N ARG A 87 -10.08 7.47 -8.71
CA ARG A 87 -9.12 6.68 -7.95
C ARG A 87 -7.74 6.85 -8.53
N ILE A 88 -6.90 7.53 -7.77
CA ILE A 88 -5.58 7.98 -8.25
C ILE A 88 -4.43 7.26 -7.58
N GLY A 89 -4.71 6.51 -6.55
CA GLY A 89 -3.70 5.75 -5.81
C GLY A 89 -4.31 4.59 -5.04
N THR A 90 -3.47 3.66 -4.62
CA THR A 90 -3.90 2.48 -3.86
C THR A 90 -2.76 1.91 -3.04
N ILE A 91 -3.09 1.18 -2.00
CA ILE A 91 -2.16 0.42 -1.16
C ILE A 91 -2.90 -0.76 -0.53
N MET A 92 -2.16 -1.83 -0.25
CA MET A 92 -2.70 -3.02 0.42
C MET A 92 -1.84 -3.43 1.60
N ILE A 93 -2.47 -4.11 2.55
CA ILE A 93 -1.79 -4.89 3.57
C ILE A 93 -2.19 -6.37 3.43
N VAL A 94 -1.22 -7.25 3.52
CA VAL A 94 -1.44 -8.70 3.43
C VAL A 94 -0.66 -9.41 4.53
N PRO A 95 -1.14 -10.57 5.03
CA PRO A 95 -0.33 -11.38 5.93
C PRO A 95 0.93 -11.85 5.21
N SER A 96 2.08 -11.81 5.89
CA SER A 96 3.30 -12.35 5.34
C SER A 96 3.20 -13.87 5.19
N LEU A 97 3.82 -14.40 4.15
CA LEU A 97 4.00 -15.84 3.98
C LEU A 97 5.16 -16.41 4.82
N SER A 98 5.84 -15.57 5.60
CA SER A 98 6.89 -16.02 6.51
C SER A 98 6.32 -16.91 7.63
N GLU A 99 7.18 -17.76 8.18
CA GLU A 99 6.80 -18.61 9.32
C GLU A 99 6.58 -17.83 10.61
N GLU A 100 6.97 -16.58 10.64
CA GLU A 100 6.80 -15.70 11.80
C GLU A 100 5.37 -15.16 11.86
N GLU A 101 4.67 -15.49 12.95
CA GLU A 101 3.29 -15.05 13.16
C GLU A 101 3.20 -13.54 13.34
N GLY A 102 2.11 -12.98 12.86
CA GLY A 102 1.78 -11.56 13.07
C GLY A 102 2.50 -10.60 12.15
N VAL A 103 3.34 -11.09 11.22
CA VAL A 103 4.00 -10.22 10.24
C VAL A 103 3.02 -9.84 9.14
N GLN A 104 2.86 -8.54 8.94
CA GLN A 104 2.04 -7.99 7.86
C GLN A 104 2.95 -7.35 6.80
N GLU A 105 2.56 -7.43 5.56
CA GLU A 105 3.26 -6.78 4.45
C GLU A 105 2.41 -5.64 3.90
N ILE A 106 3.03 -4.47 3.73
CA ILE A 106 2.46 -3.38 2.96
C ILE A 106 2.92 -3.57 1.52
N LYS A 107 1.98 -3.73 0.61
CA LYS A 107 2.25 -4.04 -0.80
C LYS A 107 1.44 -3.17 -1.74
N TYR A 108 1.88 -3.16 -2.97
CA TYR A 108 1.15 -2.57 -4.10
C TYR A 108 0.85 -1.08 -3.92
N LEU A 109 1.77 -0.35 -3.27
CA LEU A 109 1.71 1.11 -3.26
C LEU A 109 1.86 1.61 -4.71
N ALA A 110 0.85 2.29 -5.18
CA ALA A 110 0.86 2.85 -6.52
C ALA A 110 0.07 4.14 -6.59
N LEU A 111 0.57 5.09 -7.35
CA LEU A 111 -0.08 6.34 -7.70
C LEU A 111 -0.03 6.52 -9.21
N LEU A 112 -1.09 7.02 -9.80
CA LEU A 112 -1.05 7.43 -11.20
C LEU A 112 0.08 8.43 -11.40
N PRO A 113 0.83 8.37 -12.52
CA PRO A 113 2.00 9.21 -12.74
C PRO A 113 1.78 10.70 -12.49
N LYS A 114 0.64 11.22 -12.87
CA LYS A 114 0.25 12.62 -12.67
C LYS A 114 0.21 13.04 -11.19
N TYR A 115 0.02 12.09 -10.28
CA TYR A 115 -0.12 12.34 -8.85
C TYR A 115 1.11 11.96 -8.03
N GLN A 116 2.16 11.51 -8.69
CA GLN A 116 3.42 11.19 -8.04
C GLN A 116 4.21 12.44 -7.65
N GLU A 117 5.14 12.29 -6.71
CA GLU A 117 6.04 13.35 -6.23
C GLU A 117 5.34 14.57 -5.59
N LYS A 118 4.13 14.34 -5.05
CA LYS A 118 3.32 15.34 -4.35
C LYS A 118 3.11 15.03 -2.86
N GLY A 119 3.85 14.05 -2.33
CA GLY A 119 3.71 13.62 -0.94
C GLY A 119 2.54 12.69 -0.66
N LEU A 120 1.75 12.29 -1.66
CA LEU A 120 0.58 11.43 -1.49
C LEU A 120 0.95 9.97 -1.14
N GLY A 121 2.11 9.49 -1.61
CA GLY A 121 2.60 8.16 -1.26
C GLY A 121 2.82 7.98 0.23
N LYS A 122 3.33 9.00 0.90
CA LYS A 122 3.51 9.01 2.36
C LYS A 122 2.18 8.86 3.10
N LEU A 123 1.13 9.50 2.61
CA LEU A 123 -0.20 9.43 3.20
C LEU A 123 -0.82 8.05 3.01
N LEU A 124 -0.59 7.41 1.85
CA LEU A 124 -1.01 6.01 1.62
C LEU A 124 -0.29 5.05 2.56
N ILE A 125 1.01 5.18 2.73
CA ILE A 125 1.78 4.34 3.67
C ILE A 125 1.28 4.55 5.11
N SER A 126 1.03 5.79 5.49
CA SER A 126 0.47 6.12 6.79
C SER A 126 -0.89 5.45 7.01
N LYS A 127 -1.75 5.47 6.01
CA LYS A 127 -3.05 4.78 6.04
C LYS A 127 -2.87 3.28 6.20
N ALA A 128 -1.97 2.68 5.42
CA ALA A 128 -1.68 1.25 5.53
C ALA A 128 -1.15 0.87 6.91
N TYR A 129 -0.28 1.68 7.48
CA TYR A 129 0.24 1.49 8.82
C TYR A 129 -0.89 1.46 9.86
N LYS A 130 -1.84 2.38 9.78
CA LYS A 130 -3.04 2.39 10.61
C LYS A 130 -3.88 1.13 10.43
N MET A 131 -4.03 0.69 9.18
CA MET A 131 -4.77 -0.55 8.89
C MET A 131 -4.10 -1.76 9.55
N VAL A 132 -2.78 -1.80 9.61
CA VAL A 132 -2.05 -2.87 10.32
C VAL A 132 -2.31 -2.82 11.82
N ASP A 133 -2.39 -1.64 12.42
CA ASP A 133 -2.71 -1.51 13.84
C ASP A 133 -4.09 -2.10 14.19
N ASP A 134 -5.02 -2.11 13.25
CA ASP A 134 -6.35 -2.70 13.42
C ASP A 134 -6.35 -4.23 13.20
N VAL A 135 -5.24 -4.82 12.78
CA VAL A 135 -5.11 -6.28 12.62
C VAL A 135 -4.72 -6.90 13.94
N GLU A 136 -5.60 -7.76 14.45
CA GLU A 136 -5.34 -8.49 15.69
C GLU A 136 -4.08 -9.37 15.56
N GLY A 137 -3.18 -9.26 16.53
CA GLY A 137 -1.96 -10.05 16.56
C GLY A 137 -0.84 -9.56 15.64
N ALA A 138 -0.98 -8.42 15.00
CA ALA A 138 0.09 -7.86 14.17
C ALA A 138 1.29 -7.46 15.03
N THR A 139 2.47 -7.97 14.68
CA THR A 139 3.72 -7.77 15.43
C THR A 139 4.77 -6.97 14.67
N ARG A 140 4.76 -7.07 13.35
CA ARG A 140 5.76 -6.43 12.50
C ARG A 140 5.21 -6.10 11.12
N ILE A 141 5.80 -5.07 10.50
CA ILE A 141 5.45 -4.62 9.16
C ILE A 141 6.67 -4.76 8.24
N ASN A 142 6.47 -5.40 7.11
CA ASN A 142 7.41 -5.43 6.02
C ASN A 142 6.88 -4.59 4.86
N LEU A 143 7.80 -3.95 4.14
CA LEU A 143 7.52 -3.22 2.91
C LEU A 143 8.29 -3.81 1.76
N GLU A 144 7.65 -3.91 0.61
CA GLU A 144 8.27 -4.31 -0.64
C GLU A 144 8.49 -3.07 -1.52
N ALA A 145 9.74 -2.82 -1.87
CA ALA A 145 10.10 -1.71 -2.75
C ALA A 145 10.24 -2.21 -4.19
N TYR A 146 9.69 -1.48 -5.13
CA TYR A 146 9.68 -1.86 -6.55
C TYR A 146 10.74 -1.11 -7.38
N ASN A 147 11.23 0.01 -6.87
CA ASN A 147 12.21 0.84 -7.56
C ASN A 147 12.95 1.73 -6.54
N ASP A 148 13.96 2.45 -7.03
CA ASP A 148 14.80 3.31 -6.18
C ASP A 148 13.99 4.42 -5.48
N LYS A 149 12.98 4.97 -6.13
CA LYS A 149 12.10 5.98 -5.52
C LYS A 149 11.33 5.43 -4.32
N SER A 150 10.83 4.21 -4.42
CA SER A 150 10.16 3.53 -3.31
C SER A 150 11.11 3.26 -2.16
N ILE A 151 12.33 2.83 -2.46
CA ILE A 151 13.37 2.59 -1.44
C ILE A 151 13.67 3.87 -0.67
N VAL A 152 13.92 4.97 -1.37
CA VAL A 152 14.21 6.27 -0.74
C VAL A 152 13.03 6.74 0.12
N LEU A 153 11.82 6.61 -0.38
CA LEU A 153 10.61 6.96 0.36
C LEU A 153 10.51 6.17 1.67
N PHE A 154 10.71 4.86 1.60
CA PHE A 154 10.59 3.97 2.78
C PHE A 154 11.69 4.25 3.80
N GLU A 155 12.92 4.47 3.37
CA GLU A 155 14.03 4.83 4.26
C GLU A 155 13.79 6.17 4.94
N ASN A 156 13.26 7.16 4.22
CA ASN A 156 12.89 8.45 4.78
C ASN A 156 11.79 8.35 5.84
N LEU A 157 10.94 7.33 5.75
CA LEU A 157 9.92 7.02 6.74
C LEU A 157 10.47 6.18 7.90
N GLY A 158 11.75 5.79 7.85
CA GLY A 158 12.43 5.07 8.92
C GLY A 158 12.37 3.55 8.81
N PHE A 159 12.03 3.02 7.64
CA PHE A 159 12.18 1.60 7.37
C PHE A 159 13.65 1.25 7.09
N GLU A 160 14.07 0.10 7.54
CA GLU A 160 15.42 -0.40 7.34
C GLU A 160 15.43 -1.49 6.27
N ARG A 161 16.50 -1.54 5.48
CA ARG A 161 16.70 -2.64 4.52
C ARG A 161 16.95 -3.95 5.26
N LEU A 162 16.49 -5.01 4.63
CA LEU A 162 16.83 -6.36 5.07
C LEU A 162 18.19 -6.77 4.61
#